data_e900139939a804d88cde2a259643de35
#
_entry.id   e900139939a804d88cde2a259643de35
#
_cell.length_a   1.000
_cell.length_b   1.000
_cell.length_c   1.000
_cell.angle_alpha   90.00
_cell.angle_beta   90.00
_cell.angle_gamma   90.00
#
_symmetry.space_group_name_H-M   'P 1'
#
loop_
_entity.id
_entity.type
_entity.pdbx_description
1 polymer ?
#
loop_
_entity_poly.entity_id
_entity_poly.type
_entity_poly.pdbx_seq_one_letter_code
_entity_poly.pdbx_strand_id
1 'polypeptide(L)'
;MKYIKDLKEGDRVFDIYLCKHKQAAVTKNGKPYESVVLQDKTGTIDAKVWEPNNPGIGDYDTLDYIEVYGDVNNFQGSLQISVKRIRVCREEEYEPSDYLPVSSKDINGMYEELLGLIKSIKNPYLQKLLNAFFVEDEAFAKAFKKSSAAKTVHHGFVGGLLEHTLSVTKLCDYYGSAYPV
;
A
#
# COMPACT_ATOMS: atom_id res chain seq x y z
N MET A 1 17.37 0.20 -4.17
CA MET A 1 16.24 -0.67 -4.55
C MET A 1 16.35 -1.01 -6.04
N LYS A 2 16.25 -2.29 -6.38
CA LYS A 2 16.17 -2.74 -7.78
C LYS A 2 14.72 -3.03 -8.11
N TYR A 3 14.15 -2.27 -9.06
CA TYR A 3 12.74 -2.42 -9.42
C TYR A 3 12.47 -3.71 -10.19
N ILE A 4 11.24 -4.22 -10.10
CA ILE A 4 10.78 -5.47 -10.75
C ILE A 4 11.06 -5.45 -12.26
N LYS A 5 10.82 -4.32 -12.94
CA LYS A 5 11.08 -4.17 -14.38
C LYS A 5 12.55 -4.37 -14.78
N ASP A 6 13.48 -4.18 -13.83
CA ASP A 6 14.92 -4.23 -14.08
C ASP A 6 15.53 -5.59 -13.67
N LEU A 7 14.73 -6.49 -13.12
CA LEU A 7 15.14 -7.83 -12.71
C LEU A 7 15.41 -8.71 -13.93
N LYS A 8 16.46 -9.53 -13.82
CA LYS A 8 16.88 -10.51 -14.84
C LYS A 8 17.09 -11.87 -14.21
N GLU A 9 16.97 -12.92 -15.02
CA GLU A 9 17.33 -14.27 -14.61
C GLU A 9 18.76 -14.32 -14.07
N GLY A 10 18.94 -14.98 -12.93
CA GLY A 10 20.22 -15.09 -12.23
C GLY A 10 20.52 -13.93 -11.26
N ASP A 11 19.70 -12.90 -11.22
CA ASP A 11 19.86 -11.82 -10.23
C ASP A 11 19.62 -12.35 -8.80
N ARG A 12 20.36 -11.78 -7.86
CA ARG A 12 20.05 -11.87 -6.43
C ARG A 12 19.26 -10.66 -6.01
N VAL A 13 18.17 -10.90 -5.30
CA VAL A 13 17.30 -9.88 -4.74
C VAL A 13 17.56 -9.74 -3.24
N PHE A 14 17.74 -8.53 -2.78
CA PHE A 14 17.74 -8.12 -1.39
C PHE A 14 17.10 -6.74 -1.31
N ASP A 15 15.77 -6.72 -1.36
CA ASP A 15 15.00 -5.48 -1.47
C ASP A 15 13.63 -5.63 -0.82
N ILE A 16 12.96 -4.49 -0.62
CA ILE A 16 11.63 -4.43 -0.05
C ILE A 16 10.59 -4.45 -1.18
N TYR A 17 9.52 -5.23 -0.99
CA TYR A 17 8.35 -5.32 -1.87
C TYR A 17 7.06 -5.33 -1.06
N LEU A 18 5.97 -4.90 -1.69
CA LEU A 18 4.62 -5.11 -1.16
C LEU A 18 4.20 -6.55 -1.44
N CYS A 19 3.81 -7.30 -0.41
CA CYS A 19 3.16 -8.60 -0.57
C CYS A 19 1.73 -8.41 -1.06
N LYS A 20 1.53 -8.37 -2.37
CA LYS A 20 0.20 -8.14 -2.97
C LYS A 20 -0.77 -9.28 -2.73
N HIS A 21 -0.27 -10.50 -2.74
CA HIS A 21 -1.06 -11.71 -2.54
C HIS A 21 -0.19 -12.81 -1.94
N LYS A 22 -0.75 -13.59 -1.03
CA LYS A 22 -0.12 -14.75 -0.41
C LYS A 22 -1.11 -15.92 -0.42
N GLN A 23 -0.67 -17.08 -0.85
CA GLN A 23 -1.46 -18.30 -0.85
C GLN A 23 -0.60 -19.50 -0.46
N ALA A 24 -1.02 -20.20 0.57
CA ALA A 24 -0.44 -21.50 0.91
C ALA A 24 -0.85 -22.55 -0.14
N ALA A 25 0.08 -23.39 -0.52
CA ALA A 25 -0.11 -24.44 -1.52
C ALA A 25 0.73 -25.67 -1.19
N VAL A 26 0.48 -26.77 -1.90
CA VAL A 26 1.25 -28.02 -1.77
C VAL A 26 1.78 -28.44 -3.14
N THR A 27 3.02 -28.89 -3.17
CA THR A 27 3.62 -29.45 -4.37
C THR A 27 2.98 -30.81 -4.70
N LYS A 28 3.21 -31.35 -5.92
CA LYS A 28 2.77 -32.71 -6.31
C LYS A 28 3.26 -33.79 -5.35
N ASN A 29 4.36 -33.54 -4.65
CA ASN A 29 4.94 -34.48 -3.67
C ASN A 29 4.48 -34.22 -2.24
N GLY A 30 3.43 -33.40 -2.02
CA GLY A 30 2.87 -33.11 -0.71
C GLY A 30 3.67 -32.12 0.15
N LYS A 31 4.76 -31.50 -0.38
CA LYS A 31 5.52 -30.50 0.38
C LYS A 31 4.79 -29.16 0.37
N PRO A 32 4.61 -28.51 1.53
CA PRO A 32 4.02 -27.18 1.60
C PRO A 32 4.95 -26.13 1.00
N TYR A 33 4.37 -25.13 0.33
CA TYR A 33 5.05 -23.94 -0.12
C TYR A 33 4.07 -22.76 -0.11
N GLU A 34 4.57 -21.55 -0.20
CA GLU A 34 3.73 -20.37 -0.39
C GLU A 34 3.97 -19.77 -1.77
N SER A 35 2.86 -19.47 -2.45
CA SER A 35 2.84 -18.68 -3.67
C SER A 35 2.56 -17.23 -3.29
N VAL A 36 3.48 -16.35 -3.64
CA VAL A 36 3.43 -14.93 -3.29
C VAL A 36 3.49 -14.11 -4.57
N VAL A 37 2.71 -13.05 -4.64
CA VAL A 37 2.84 -12.01 -5.66
C VAL A 37 3.44 -10.79 -4.99
N LEU A 38 4.64 -10.41 -5.41
CA LEU A 38 5.34 -9.22 -4.97
C LEU A 38 5.06 -8.05 -5.91
N GLN A 39 4.97 -6.85 -5.37
CA GLN A 39 4.68 -5.63 -6.13
C GLN A 39 5.63 -4.51 -5.76
N ASP A 40 6.04 -3.74 -6.78
CA ASP A 40 6.56 -2.39 -6.67
C ASP A 40 5.82 -1.46 -7.64
N LYS A 41 6.19 -0.19 -7.72
CA LYS A 41 5.54 0.79 -8.62
C LYS A 41 5.71 0.47 -10.11
N THR A 42 6.60 -0.45 -10.47
CA THR A 42 6.89 -0.80 -11.87
C THR A 42 6.17 -2.04 -12.34
N GLY A 43 5.63 -2.85 -11.43
CA GLY A 43 4.89 -4.05 -11.77
C GLY A 43 4.78 -5.07 -10.64
N THR A 44 4.50 -6.30 -11.02
CA THR A 44 4.39 -7.45 -10.12
C THR A 44 5.28 -8.59 -10.60
N ILE A 45 5.73 -9.42 -9.66
CA ILE A 45 6.49 -10.64 -9.94
C ILE A 45 6.02 -11.77 -9.03
N ASP A 46 5.93 -12.97 -9.59
CA ASP A 46 5.67 -14.18 -8.80
C ASP A 46 6.88 -14.53 -7.94
N ALA A 47 6.61 -15.00 -6.73
CA ALA A 47 7.62 -15.49 -5.81
C ALA A 47 7.17 -16.82 -5.17
N LYS A 48 8.11 -17.69 -4.85
CA LYS A 48 7.88 -18.97 -4.20
C LYS A 48 8.71 -19.11 -2.95
N VAL A 49 8.05 -19.39 -1.85
CA VAL A 49 8.67 -19.76 -0.57
C VAL A 49 8.55 -21.27 -0.42
N TRP A 50 9.62 -21.98 -0.79
CA TRP A 50 9.61 -23.45 -0.86
C TRP A 50 9.63 -24.10 0.52
N GLU A 51 10.10 -23.40 1.53
CA GLU A 51 10.20 -23.87 2.92
C GLU A 51 9.60 -22.81 3.87
N PRO A 52 8.26 -22.67 3.93
CA PRO A 52 7.62 -21.60 4.71
C PRO A 52 7.91 -21.70 6.23
N ASN A 53 8.25 -22.89 6.73
CA ASN A 53 8.60 -23.10 8.14
C ASN A 53 10.11 -22.89 8.44
N ASN A 54 10.90 -22.44 7.48
CA ASN A 54 12.31 -22.14 7.69
C ASN A 54 12.47 -20.92 8.63
N PRO A 55 13.40 -20.93 9.60
CA PRO A 55 13.63 -19.79 10.50
C PRO A 55 13.96 -18.47 9.82
N GLY A 56 14.37 -18.51 8.55
CA GLY A 56 14.59 -17.32 7.74
C GLY A 56 13.32 -16.69 7.17
N ILE A 57 12.17 -17.35 7.28
CA ILE A 57 10.87 -16.86 6.83
C ILE A 57 10.13 -16.35 8.07
N GLY A 58 10.03 -15.02 8.21
CA GLY A 58 9.24 -14.38 9.26
C GLY A 58 7.74 -14.55 9.03
N ASP A 59 6.95 -14.23 10.03
CA ASP A 59 5.50 -14.14 9.90
C ASP A 59 5.14 -12.87 9.13
N TYR A 60 4.38 -13.00 8.03
CA TYR A 60 3.95 -11.91 7.16
C TYR A 60 2.61 -12.23 6.52
N ASP A 61 1.89 -11.23 6.07
CA ASP A 61 0.59 -11.40 5.42
C ASP A 61 0.46 -10.54 4.15
N THR A 62 -0.67 -10.72 3.48
CA THR A 62 -1.05 -9.89 2.33
C THR A 62 -1.12 -8.43 2.74
N LEU A 63 -0.50 -7.57 1.95
CA LEU A 63 -0.32 -6.12 2.08
C LEU A 63 0.77 -5.68 3.07
N ASP A 64 1.51 -6.59 3.66
CA ASP A 64 2.73 -6.22 4.36
C ASP A 64 3.81 -5.77 3.37
N TYR A 65 4.61 -4.81 3.81
CA TYR A 65 5.87 -4.46 3.16
C TYR A 65 6.94 -5.38 3.73
N ILE A 66 7.50 -6.21 2.87
CA ILE A 66 8.43 -7.28 3.25
C ILE A 66 9.77 -7.12 2.55
N GLU A 67 10.83 -7.26 3.34
CA GLU A 67 12.18 -7.40 2.81
C GLU A 67 12.40 -8.85 2.39
N VAL A 68 12.74 -9.03 1.13
CA VAL A 68 12.88 -10.34 0.50
C VAL A 68 14.34 -10.56 0.09
N TYR A 69 14.90 -11.70 0.51
CA TYR A 69 16.15 -12.22 -0.03
C TYR A 69 15.87 -13.48 -0.84
N GLY A 70 16.33 -13.52 -2.10
CA GLY A 70 16.08 -14.63 -3.00
C GLY A 70 16.85 -14.54 -4.31
N ASP A 71 16.64 -15.52 -5.17
CA ASP A 71 17.23 -15.59 -6.51
C ASP A 71 16.12 -15.51 -7.57
N VAL A 72 16.38 -14.75 -8.64
CA VAL A 72 15.47 -14.63 -9.78
C VAL A 72 15.73 -15.77 -10.76
N ASN A 73 14.71 -16.56 -11.03
CA ASN A 73 14.75 -17.68 -11.94
C ASN A 73 13.72 -17.49 -13.07
N ASN A 74 13.94 -18.15 -14.19
CA ASN A 74 12.95 -18.24 -15.26
C ASN A 74 12.18 -19.55 -15.11
N PHE A 75 10.86 -19.46 -15.00
CA PHE A 75 9.98 -20.60 -14.98
C PHE A 75 8.93 -20.47 -16.09
N GLN A 76 8.99 -21.36 -17.07
CA GLN A 76 8.07 -21.38 -18.22
C GLN A 76 7.98 -20.04 -18.99
N GLY A 77 9.10 -19.34 -19.10
CA GLY A 77 9.16 -18.07 -19.82
C GLY A 77 8.83 -16.83 -18.98
N SER A 78 8.50 -16.99 -17.70
CA SER A 78 8.24 -15.89 -16.78
C SER A 78 9.28 -15.83 -15.68
N LEU A 79 9.69 -14.62 -15.30
CA LEU A 79 10.59 -14.43 -14.15
C LEU A 79 9.84 -14.72 -12.85
N GLN A 80 10.51 -15.40 -11.93
CA GLN A 80 10.01 -15.75 -10.62
C GLN A 80 11.12 -15.64 -9.58
N ILE A 81 10.80 -15.19 -8.35
CA ILE A 81 11.76 -15.15 -7.25
C ILE A 81 11.64 -16.41 -6.40
N SER A 82 12.73 -17.16 -6.27
CA SER A 82 12.86 -18.22 -5.27
C SER A 82 13.33 -17.60 -3.96
N VAL A 83 12.42 -17.49 -3.01
CA VAL A 83 12.62 -16.75 -1.76
C VAL A 83 13.33 -17.63 -0.74
N LYS A 84 14.33 -17.06 -0.07
CA LYS A 84 15.14 -17.71 0.98
C LYS A 84 14.92 -17.11 2.35
N ARG A 85 14.64 -15.79 2.41
CA ARG A 85 14.35 -15.08 3.66
C ARG A 85 13.28 -14.02 3.43
N ILE A 86 12.44 -13.81 4.44
CA ILE A 86 11.44 -12.74 4.50
C ILE A 86 11.42 -12.19 5.91
N ARG A 87 11.34 -10.87 6.02
CA ARG A 87 10.91 -10.18 7.23
C ARG A 87 9.95 -9.04 6.91
N VAL A 88 9.03 -8.75 7.81
CA VAL A 88 8.17 -7.57 7.71
C VAL A 88 8.98 -6.31 8.03
N CYS A 89 8.77 -5.27 7.25
CA CYS A 89 9.41 -3.96 7.41
C CYS A 89 8.63 -3.08 8.38
N ARG A 90 9.34 -2.17 9.06
CA ARG A 90 8.72 -1.08 9.83
C ARG A 90 8.36 0.08 8.91
N GLU A 91 7.44 0.93 9.35
CA GLU A 91 6.95 2.06 8.54
C GLU A 91 8.05 3.04 8.08
N GLU A 92 9.15 3.14 8.82
CA GLU A 92 10.26 4.04 8.47
C GLU A 92 11.22 3.43 7.42
N GLU A 93 11.12 2.15 7.12
CA GLU A 93 12.03 1.43 6.22
C GLU A 93 11.62 1.51 4.74
N TYR A 94 10.41 1.99 4.44
CA TYR A 94 9.89 2.07 3.07
C TYR A 94 9.07 3.34 2.81
N GLU A 95 8.97 3.73 1.54
CA GLU A 95 8.08 4.79 1.08
C GLU A 95 6.96 4.17 0.23
N PRO A 96 5.68 4.26 0.64
CA PRO A 96 4.55 3.62 -0.06
C PRO A 96 4.45 3.94 -1.56
N SER A 97 4.89 5.13 -1.98
CA SER A 97 4.91 5.55 -3.39
C SER A 97 5.87 4.75 -4.28
N ASP A 98 6.77 3.96 -3.70
CA ASP A 98 7.64 3.04 -4.44
C ASP A 98 6.97 1.70 -4.74
N TYR A 99 5.81 1.42 -4.14
CA TYR A 99 5.11 0.13 -4.24
C TYR A 99 3.68 0.24 -4.76
N LEU A 100 3.03 1.37 -4.53
CA LEU A 100 1.66 1.63 -4.95
C LEU A 100 1.61 2.77 -5.97
N PRO A 101 0.64 2.75 -6.88
CA PRO A 101 0.34 3.94 -7.66
C PRO A 101 0.08 5.15 -6.74
N VAL A 102 0.31 6.34 -7.24
CA VAL A 102 0.03 7.60 -6.55
C VAL A 102 -1.13 8.28 -7.25
N SER A 103 -1.99 9.01 -6.52
CA SER A 103 -3.04 9.84 -7.11
C SER A 103 -2.45 10.75 -8.21
N SER A 104 -3.13 10.85 -9.32
CA SER A 104 -2.80 11.80 -10.40
C SER A 104 -3.14 13.24 -10.04
N LYS A 105 -3.88 13.47 -8.95
CA LYS A 105 -4.27 14.78 -8.45
C LYS A 105 -3.22 15.32 -7.48
N ASP A 106 -3.17 16.65 -7.34
CA ASP A 106 -2.32 17.31 -6.35
C ASP A 106 -2.80 16.98 -4.93
N ILE A 107 -2.04 16.12 -4.23
CA ILE A 107 -2.35 15.69 -2.86
C ILE A 107 -2.41 16.89 -1.89
N ASN A 108 -1.50 17.85 -2.01
CA ASN A 108 -1.49 19.01 -1.13
C ASN A 108 -2.67 19.93 -1.43
N GLY A 109 -2.97 20.17 -2.69
CA GLY A 109 -4.16 20.95 -3.09
C GLY A 109 -5.46 20.32 -2.61
N MET A 110 -5.61 19.00 -2.71
CA MET A 110 -6.76 18.28 -2.15
C MET A 110 -6.86 18.42 -0.64
N TYR A 111 -5.74 18.42 0.06
CA TYR A 111 -5.72 18.57 1.51
C TYR A 111 -6.13 19.98 1.95
N GLU A 112 -5.62 21.00 1.29
CA GLU A 112 -6.03 22.40 1.52
C GLU A 112 -7.53 22.62 1.27
N GLU A 113 -8.07 21.98 0.24
CA GLU A 113 -9.51 22.02 -0.03
C GLU A 113 -10.33 21.35 1.09
N LEU A 114 -9.87 20.20 1.60
CA LEU A 114 -10.49 19.53 2.75
C LEU A 114 -10.45 20.44 3.99
N LEU A 115 -9.33 21.09 4.27
CA LEU A 115 -9.22 22.04 5.38
C LEU A 115 -10.17 23.23 5.22
N GLY A 116 -10.38 23.70 4.00
CA GLY A 116 -11.38 24.70 3.67
C GLY A 116 -12.80 24.29 4.07
N LEU A 117 -13.18 23.04 3.74
CA LEU A 117 -14.48 22.47 4.13
C LEU A 117 -14.60 22.30 5.65
N ILE A 118 -13.54 21.88 6.35
CA ILE A 118 -13.54 21.80 7.82
C ILE A 118 -13.79 23.19 8.45
N LYS A 119 -13.17 24.24 7.92
CA LYS A 119 -13.37 25.62 8.39
C LYS A 119 -14.78 26.14 8.18
N SER A 120 -15.52 25.63 7.19
CA SER A 120 -16.92 26.03 6.92
C SER A 120 -17.93 25.42 7.90
N ILE A 121 -17.55 24.43 8.71
CA ILE A 121 -18.43 23.75 9.66
C ILE A 121 -18.86 24.73 10.77
N LYS A 122 -20.15 24.89 10.94
CA LYS A 122 -20.73 25.84 11.92
C LYS A 122 -20.74 25.28 13.35
N ASN A 123 -20.79 23.96 13.52
CA ASN A 123 -20.78 23.33 14.84
C ASN A 123 -19.38 23.43 15.47
N PRO A 124 -19.19 24.17 16.57
CA PRO A 124 -17.86 24.41 17.14
C PRO A 124 -17.20 23.14 17.72
N TYR A 125 -18.00 22.18 18.19
CA TYR A 125 -17.46 20.92 18.73
C TYR A 125 -16.91 20.02 17.61
N LEU A 126 -17.64 19.91 16.50
CA LEU A 126 -17.16 19.15 15.33
C LEU A 126 -15.96 19.83 14.69
N GLN A 127 -15.98 21.15 14.56
CA GLN A 127 -14.84 21.90 14.02
C GLN A 127 -13.59 21.71 14.88
N LYS A 128 -13.73 21.79 16.22
CA LYS A 128 -12.62 21.57 17.16
C LYS A 128 -12.07 20.15 17.04
N LEU A 129 -12.95 19.13 16.97
CA LEU A 129 -12.54 17.73 16.79
C LEU A 129 -11.74 17.53 15.50
N LEU A 130 -12.25 18.03 14.38
CA LEU A 130 -11.58 17.89 13.08
C LEU A 130 -10.25 18.67 13.02
N ASN A 131 -10.20 19.86 13.63
CA ASN A 131 -8.93 20.61 13.72
C ASN A 131 -7.87 19.85 14.52
N ALA A 132 -8.26 19.19 15.61
CA ALA A 132 -7.32 18.39 16.41
C ALA A 132 -6.63 17.30 15.57
N PHE A 133 -7.37 16.62 14.66
CA PHE A 133 -6.79 15.59 13.80
C PHE A 133 -6.11 16.15 12.55
N PHE A 134 -6.77 17.05 11.84
CA PHE A 134 -6.32 17.48 10.50
C PHE A 134 -5.41 18.69 10.50
N VAL A 135 -5.31 19.44 11.61
CA VAL A 135 -4.47 20.67 11.69
C VAL A 135 -3.40 20.55 12.77
N GLU A 136 -3.75 20.06 13.97
CA GLU A 136 -2.85 20.05 15.12
C GLU A 136 -1.99 18.78 15.16
N ASP A 137 -2.51 17.63 14.66
CA ASP A 137 -1.76 16.36 14.60
C ASP A 137 -1.07 16.20 13.24
N GLU A 138 0.19 16.64 13.17
CA GLU A 138 1.00 16.54 11.94
C GLU A 138 1.23 15.07 11.51
N ALA A 139 1.34 14.15 12.48
CA ALA A 139 1.56 12.73 12.18
C ALA A 139 0.32 12.12 11.52
N PHE A 140 -0.87 12.41 12.07
CA PHE A 140 -2.14 11.99 11.46
C PHE A 140 -2.31 12.61 10.07
N ALA A 141 -2.10 13.91 9.92
CA ALA A 141 -2.21 14.62 8.64
C ALA A 141 -1.30 14.01 7.57
N LYS A 142 -0.06 13.69 7.92
CA LYS A 142 0.91 13.04 7.03
C LYS A 142 0.45 11.62 6.64
N ALA A 143 0.03 10.81 7.60
CA ALA A 143 -0.47 9.46 7.36
C ALA A 143 -1.73 9.49 6.49
N PHE A 144 -2.70 10.36 6.78
CA PHE A 144 -3.93 10.51 6.02
C PHE A 144 -3.69 10.88 4.55
N LYS A 145 -2.76 11.79 4.27
CA LYS A 145 -2.36 12.17 2.89
C LYS A 145 -1.74 11.04 2.10
N LYS A 146 -1.07 10.09 2.76
CA LYS A 146 -0.39 8.97 2.11
C LYS A 146 -1.21 7.69 2.04
N SER A 147 -2.26 7.58 2.84
CA SER A 147 -3.07 6.36 2.93
C SER A 147 -3.88 6.09 1.67
N SER A 148 -4.01 4.81 1.34
CA SER A 148 -5.00 4.32 0.38
C SER A 148 -6.37 4.15 1.06
N ALA A 149 -7.47 4.30 0.30
CA ALA A 149 -8.82 4.09 0.84
C ALA A 149 -9.24 2.61 0.84
N ALA A 150 -8.57 1.77 0.07
CA ALA A 150 -8.91 0.36 -0.07
C ALA A 150 -7.68 -0.50 -0.37
N LYS A 151 -7.83 -1.80 -0.13
CA LYS A 151 -6.78 -2.79 -0.35
C LYS A 151 -6.46 -3.04 -1.85
N THR A 152 -7.44 -3.03 -2.75
CA THR A 152 -7.24 -3.49 -4.14
C THR A 152 -7.99 -2.74 -5.21
N VAL A 153 -9.20 -2.26 -4.93
CA VAL A 153 -10.10 -1.62 -5.92
C VAL A 153 -10.53 -0.28 -5.33
N HIS A 154 -10.91 0.69 -6.11
CA HIS A 154 -11.45 1.96 -5.65
C HIS A 154 -10.52 2.74 -4.68
N HIS A 155 -9.73 3.65 -5.23
CA HIS A 155 -8.77 4.47 -4.47
C HIS A 155 -7.67 3.67 -3.73
N GLY A 156 -7.28 2.48 -4.23
CA GLY A 156 -6.18 1.66 -3.73
C GLY A 156 -4.79 2.19 -4.12
N PHE A 157 -4.54 3.48 -3.94
CA PHE A 157 -3.29 4.18 -4.28
C PHE A 157 -2.95 5.23 -3.22
N VAL A 158 -1.71 5.69 -3.20
CA VAL A 158 -1.25 6.74 -2.29
C VAL A 158 -2.06 8.01 -2.52
N GLY A 159 -2.63 8.56 -1.45
CA GLY A 159 -3.56 9.70 -1.51
C GLY A 159 -5.01 9.33 -1.81
N GLY A 160 -5.31 8.04 -2.01
CA GLY A 160 -6.66 7.57 -2.33
C GLY A 160 -7.67 7.82 -1.22
N LEU A 161 -7.26 7.69 0.04
CA LEU A 161 -8.14 7.99 1.19
C LEU A 161 -8.54 9.47 1.19
N LEU A 162 -7.61 10.36 0.99
CA LEU A 162 -7.87 11.80 0.89
C LEU A 162 -8.78 12.12 -0.28
N GLU A 163 -8.49 11.58 -1.47
CA GLU A 163 -9.29 11.80 -2.68
C GLU A 163 -10.73 11.32 -2.50
N HIS A 164 -10.92 10.13 -1.92
CA HIS A 164 -12.23 9.59 -1.60
C HIS A 164 -12.98 10.47 -0.59
N THR A 165 -12.34 10.78 0.54
CA THR A 165 -12.93 11.59 1.60
C THR A 165 -13.34 12.97 1.08
N LEU A 166 -12.48 13.64 0.33
CA LEU A 166 -12.78 14.93 -0.26
C LEU A 166 -13.97 14.85 -1.22
N SER A 167 -14.04 13.83 -2.06
CA SER A 167 -15.14 13.65 -3.01
C SER A 167 -16.49 13.45 -2.30
N VAL A 168 -16.51 12.61 -1.25
CA VAL A 168 -17.71 12.38 -0.43
C VAL A 168 -18.12 13.66 0.32
N THR A 169 -17.14 14.36 0.92
CA THR A 169 -17.41 15.59 1.67
C THR A 169 -18.02 16.67 0.79
N LYS A 170 -17.48 16.88 -0.44
CA LYS A 170 -18.05 17.81 -1.42
C LYS A 170 -19.48 17.46 -1.80
N LEU A 171 -19.75 16.17 -1.98
CA LEU A 171 -21.10 15.71 -2.30
C LEU A 171 -22.07 15.99 -1.15
N CYS A 172 -21.67 15.74 0.10
CA CYS A 172 -22.46 16.05 1.28
C CYS A 172 -22.70 17.55 1.45
N ASP A 173 -21.69 18.38 1.23
CA ASP A 173 -21.79 19.85 1.27
C ASP A 173 -22.76 20.37 0.22
N TYR A 174 -22.69 19.85 -1.00
CA TYR A 174 -23.64 20.16 -2.07
C TYR A 174 -25.08 19.80 -1.66
N TYR A 175 -25.29 18.59 -1.15
CA TYR A 175 -26.65 18.19 -0.73
C TYR A 175 -27.18 19.04 0.43
N GLY A 176 -26.34 19.37 1.42
CA GLY A 176 -26.73 20.27 2.51
C GLY A 176 -27.13 21.67 2.05
N SER A 177 -26.50 22.15 0.98
CA SER A 177 -26.80 23.44 0.36
C SER A 177 -28.05 23.38 -0.54
N ALA A 178 -28.19 22.29 -1.33
CA ALA A 178 -29.29 22.14 -2.28
C ALA A 178 -30.62 21.75 -1.65
N TYR A 179 -30.57 21.09 -0.49
CA TYR A 179 -31.77 20.60 0.25
C TYR A 179 -31.68 21.00 1.72
N PRO A 180 -31.80 22.29 2.04
CA PRO A 180 -31.76 22.74 3.43
C PRO A 180 -32.97 22.19 4.20
N VAL A 181 -32.72 21.64 5.40
CA VAL A 181 -33.72 21.08 6.33
C VAL A 181 -34.17 22.18 7.26
#